data_743e646983746aa4d6c983744ed6cb75
#
_entry.id   743e646983746aa4d6c983744ed6cb75
#
_cell.length_a   1.000
_cell.length_b   1.000
_cell.length_c   1.000
_cell.angle_alpha   90.00
_cell.angle_beta   90.00
_cell.angle_gamma   90.00
#
_symmetry.space_group_name_H-M   'P 1'
#
loop_
_entity.id
_entity.type
_entity.pdbx_description
1 polymer ?
#
loop_
_entity_poly.entity_id
_entity_poly.type
_entity_poly.pdbx_seq_one_letter_code
_entity_poly.pdbx_strand_id
1 'polypeptide(L)'
;MKLSKRTLLKLKNKNKKLKPNKYKKLKRNTLRGKIKGTLKRPRLSIYRSNQHIYAQIIDDTNSKTLLACSTLDRSIRLTLANGRTCDASRLIGEKLAQFSLEKNITKIIFDRGPYLYHGRIKALADGARAGGLQF
;
A
#
# COMPACT_ATOMS: atom_id res chain seq x y z
N MET A 1 52.47 10.79 -23.47
CA MET A 1 52.39 10.24 -22.10
C MET A 1 51.46 9.05 -22.10
N LYS A 2 51.93 7.87 -21.74
CA LYS A 2 51.09 6.69 -21.60
C LYS A 2 50.49 6.65 -20.18
N LEU A 3 49.17 6.61 -20.06
CA LEU A 3 48.50 6.46 -18.78
C LEU A 3 48.87 5.11 -18.13
N SER A 4 49.17 5.11 -16.84
CA SER A 4 49.55 3.90 -16.12
C SER A 4 48.42 2.87 -16.15
N LYS A 5 48.76 1.58 -16.14
CA LYS A 5 47.78 0.48 -16.11
C LYS A 5 46.75 0.61 -14.95
N ARG A 6 47.18 1.23 -13.84
CA ARG A 6 46.31 1.52 -12.68
C ARG A 6 45.22 2.58 -12.98
N THR A 7 45.55 3.58 -13.80
CA THR A 7 44.61 4.64 -14.20
C THR A 7 43.58 4.12 -15.18
N LEU A 8 44.00 3.24 -16.10
CA LEU A 8 43.08 2.56 -17.05
C LEU A 8 42.14 1.59 -16.37
N LEU A 9 42.60 0.90 -15.31
CA LEU A 9 41.70 0.01 -14.51
C LEU A 9 40.65 0.82 -13.72
N LYS A 10 41.00 1.98 -13.19
CA LYS A 10 40.07 2.87 -12.50
C LYS A 10 38.98 3.44 -13.45
N LEU A 11 39.36 3.72 -14.69
CA LEU A 11 38.42 4.21 -15.72
C LEU A 11 37.47 3.09 -16.20
N LYS A 12 37.93 1.83 -16.29
CA LYS A 12 37.09 0.69 -16.66
C LYS A 12 36.04 0.35 -15.57
N ASN A 13 36.34 0.63 -14.30
CA ASN A 13 35.42 0.39 -13.21
C ASN A 13 34.30 1.46 -13.05
N LYS A 14 34.52 2.68 -13.58
CA LYS A 14 33.50 3.74 -13.54
C LYS A 14 32.32 3.49 -14.48
N ASN A 15 32.47 2.62 -15.46
CA ASN A 15 31.43 2.29 -16.44
C ASN A 15 30.66 0.99 -16.15
N LYS A 16 30.81 0.39 -14.97
CA LYS A 16 29.81 -0.59 -14.52
C LYS A 16 28.52 0.17 -14.23
N LYS A 17 27.73 0.42 -15.28
CA LYS A 17 26.31 0.78 -15.13
C LYS A 17 25.70 -0.24 -14.17
N LEU A 18 25.32 0.22 -12.98
CA LEU A 18 24.52 -0.56 -12.04
C LEU A 18 23.35 -1.14 -12.82
N LYS A 19 23.37 -2.44 -13.06
CA LYS A 19 22.25 -3.12 -13.71
C LYS A 19 21.00 -2.81 -12.87
N PRO A 20 19.94 -2.28 -13.47
CA PRO A 20 18.74 -1.99 -12.71
C PRO A 20 18.30 -3.28 -12.01
N ASN A 21 18.03 -3.18 -10.72
CA ASN A 21 17.70 -4.32 -9.89
C ASN A 21 16.49 -5.04 -10.50
N LYS A 22 16.74 -6.18 -11.16
CA LYS A 22 15.77 -6.98 -11.90
C LYS A 22 14.56 -7.35 -11.03
N TYR A 23 14.76 -7.44 -9.72
CA TYR A 23 13.71 -7.75 -8.75
C TYR A 23 12.75 -6.58 -8.47
N LYS A 24 13.18 -5.32 -8.59
CA LYS A 24 12.28 -4.17 -8.46
C LYS A 24 11.31 -4.06 -9.63
N LYS A 25 11.72 -4.44 -10.84
CA LYS A 25 10.87 -4.40 -12.03
C LYS A 25 9.82 -5.51 -12.05
N LEU A 26 10.18 -6.69 -11.55
CA LEU A 26 9.26 -7.85 -11.46
C LEU A 26 8.11 -7.60 -10.46
N LYS A 27 8.38 -6.95 -9.32
CA LYS A 27 7.34 -6.66 -8.31
C LYS A 27 6.31 -5.61 -8.76
N ARG A 28 6.67 -4.71 -9.66
CA ARG A 28 5.73 -3.69 -10.18
C ARG A 28 4.73 -4.23 -11.21
N ASN A 29 5.11 -5.25 -11.96
CA ASN A 29 4.31 -5.74 -13.09
C ASN A 29 3.42 -6.94 -12.75
N THR A 30 3.69 -7.68 -11.65
CA THR A 30 3.04 -8.97 -11.38
C THR A 30 1.65 -8.84 -10.76
N LEU A 31 1.32 -7.71 -10.15
CA LEU A 31 0.07 -7.52 -9.41
C LEU A 31 -0.87 -6.46 -10.01
N ARG A 32 -0.39 -5.61 -10.91
CA ARG A 32 -1.26 -4.65 -11.60
C ARG A 32 -2.20 -5.37 -12.57
N GLY A 33 -3.50 -5.24 -12.35
CA GLY A 33 -4.54 -5.75 -13.23
C GLY A 33 -5.06 -7.15 -12.94
N LYS A 34 -4.49 -7.88 -11.95
CA LYS A 34 -4.96 -9.21 -11.56
C LYS A 34 -6.09 -9.19 -10.53
N ILE A 35 -6.14 -8.17 -9.68
CA ILE A 35 -7.15 -8.01 -8.64
C ILE A 35 -8.18 -7.00 -9.11
N LYS A 36 -9.42 -7.46 -9.20
CA LYS A 36 -10.55 -6.64 -9.61
C LYS A 36 -11.68 -6.73 -8.60
N GLY A 37 -12.05 -5.60 -8.02
CA GLY A 37 -13.19 -5.50 -7.11
C GLY A 37 -14.52 -5.42 -7.86
N THR A 38 -15.56 -5.98 -7.25
CA THR A 38 -16.95 -5.90 -7.73
C THR A 38 -17.80 -5.22 -6.66
N LEU A 39 -19.05 -4.88 -6.99
CA LEU A 39 -19.98 -4.30 -6.02
C LEU A 39 -20.23 -5.25 -4.82
N LYS A 40 -20.29 -6.56 -5.08
CA LYS A 40 -20.49 -7.58 -4.04
C LYS A 40 -19.23 -7.82 -3.20
N ARG A 41 -18.07 -7.67 -3.80
CA ARG A 41 -16.77 -7.87 -3.16
C ARG A 41 -15.78 -6.82 -3.67
N PRO A 42 -15.87 -5.58 -3.16
CA PRO A 42 -15.03 -4.49 -3.61
C PRO A 42 -13.57 -4.68 -3.19
N ARG A 43 -12.68 -3.99 -3.86
CA ARG A 43 -11.24 -4.03 -3.64
C ARG A 43 -10.85 -2.97 -2.60
N LEU A 44 -10.13 -3.39 -1.56
CA LEU A 44 -9.46 -2.49 -0.63
C LEU A 44 -8.08 -2.14 -1.18
N SER A 45 -7.90 -0.91 -1.61
CA SER A 45 -6.62 -0.35 -2.08
C SER A 45 -5.98 0.48 -0.98
N ILE A 46 -4.68 0.30 -0.79
CA ILE A 46 -3.89 0.99 0.23
C ILE A 46 -2.79 1.81 -0.43
N TYR A 47 -2.63 3.04 0.01
CA TYR A 47 -1.48 3.88 -0.30
C TYR A 47 -0.78 4.30 0.99
N ARG A 48 0.52 4.07 1.05
CA ARG A 48 1.38 4.39 2.19
C ARG A 48 2.36 5.48 1.81
N SER A 49 2.27 6.60 2.50
CA SER A 49 3.30 7.64 2.47
C SER A 49 4.22 7.55 3.70
N ASN A 50 5.25 8.40 3.76
CA ASN A 50 6.15 8.43 4.92
C ASN A 50 5.42 8.78 6.23
N GLN A 51 4.41 9.63 6.18
CA GLN A 51 3.74 10.17 7.38
C GLN A 51 2.29 9.70 7.52
N HIS A 52 1.67 9.20 6.46
CA HIS A 52 0.25 8.88 6.44
C HIS A 52 -0.03 7.58 5.71
N ILE A 53 -1.21 7.02 5.98
CA ILE A 53 -1.74 5.87 5.28
C ILE A 53 -3.16 6.18 4.81
N TYR A 54 -3.48 5.71 3.60
CA TYR A 54 -4.76 5.93 2.93
C TYR A 54 -5.35 4.59 2.53
N ALA A 55 -6.62 4.41 2.79
CA ALA A 55 -7.36 3.22 2.40
C ALA A 55 -8.61 3.60 1.63
N GLN A 56 -8.87 2.90 0.53
CA GLN A 56 -10.05 3.10 -0.31
C GLN A 56 -10.70 1.76 -0.62
N ILE A 57 -12.03 1.72 -0.56
CA ILE A 57 -12.81 0.58 -1.02
C ILE A 57 -13.40 0.94 -2.38
N ILE A 58 -13.01 0.19 -3.40
CA ILE A 58 -13.24 0.50 -4.81
C ILE A 58 -14.05 -0.61 -5.48
N ASP A 59 -15.09 -0.21 -6.20
CA ASP A 59 -15.77 -1.03 -7.19
C ASP A 59 -15.17 -0.77 -8.57
N ASP A 60 -14.36 -1.71 -9.06
CA ASP A 60 -13.69 -1.59 -10.34
C ASP A 60 -14.65 -1.79 -11.53
N THR A 61 -15.80 -2.43 -11.32
CA THR A 61 -16.80 -2.63 -12.37
C THR A 61 -17.42 -1.31 -12.82
N ASN A 62 -17.74 -0.44 -11.85
CA ASN A 62 -18.32 0.88 -12.10
C ASN A 62 -17.28 2.01 -11.99
N SER A 63 -16.00 1.68 -11.79
CA SER A 63 -14.91 2.65 -11.58
C SER A 63 -15.24 3.69 -10.49
N LYS A 64 -15.81 3.21 -9.38
CA LYS A 64 -16.30 4.05 -8.30
C LYS A 64 -15.63 3.72 -6.98
N THR A 65 -15.18 4.74 -6.26
CA THR A 65 -14.74 4.61 -4.87
C THR A 65 -15.96 4.65 -3.95
N LEU A 66 -16.19 3.56 -3.22
CA LEU A 66 -17.33 3.43 -2.31
C LEU A 66 -17.07 4.11 -0.96
N LEU A 67 -15.86 3.95 -0.45
CA LEU A 67 -15.40 4.48 0.83
C LEU A 67 -13.93 4.88 0.74
N ALA A 68 -13.57 5.90 1.52
CA ALA A 68 -12.18 6.29 1.74
C ALA A 68 -11.97 6.62 3.22
N CYS A 69 -10.80 6.26 3.75
CA CYS A 69 -10.39 6.58 5.10
C CYS A 69 -8.88 6.83 5.14
N SER A 70 -8.44 7.80 5.91
CA SER A 70 -7.04 8.22 5.95
C SER A 70 -6.67 8.73 7.34
N THR A 71 -5.39 8.65 7.68
CA THR A 71 -4.85 9.30 8.88
C THR A 71 -4.90 10.83 8.83
N LEU A 72 -5.15 11.42 7.66
CA LEU A 72 -5.40 12.86 7.49
C LEU A 72 -6.83 13.27 7.81
N ASP A 73 -7.78 12.34 7.90
CA ASP A 73 -9.17 12.65 8.21
C ASP A 73 -9.25 13.35 9.58
N ARG A 74 -9.97 14.45 9.61
CA ARG A 74 -9.99 15.34 10.79
C ARG A 74 -10.39 14.62 12.08
N SER A 75 -11.40 13.76 12.02
CA SER A 75 -11.86 12.99 13.18
C SER A 75 -10.81 12.02 13.70
N ILE A 76 -10.00 11.46 12.81
CA ILE A 76 -8.96 10.49 13.13
C ILE A 76 -7.67 11.21 13.56
N ARG A 77 -7.32 12.28 12.87
CA ARG A 77 -6.12 13.09 13.15
C ARG A 77 -6.10 13.64 14.56
N LEU A 78 -7.26 14.01 15.09
CA LEU A 78 -7.38 14.54 16.47
C LEU A 78 -7.12 13.45 17.54
N THR A 79 -7.28 12.19 17.21
CA THR A 79 -7.06 11.07 18.14
C THR A 79 -5.66 10.46 18.02
N LEU A 80 -4.90 10.83 17.00
CA LEU A 80 -3.58 10.27 16.72
C LEU A 80 -2.47 11.27 17.05
N ALA A 81 -1.45 10.82 17.79
CA ALA A 81 -0.21 11.57 17.96
C ALA A 81 0.64 11.57 16.68
N ASN A 82 0.63 10.47 15.93
CA ASN A 82 1.42 10.29 14.71
C ASN A 82 0.70 9.33 13.74
N GLY A 83 0.56 9.74 12.48
CA GLY A 83 -0.13 8.97 11.44
C GLY A 83 0.69 7.87 10.77
N ARG A 84 1.98 7.73 11.09
CA ARG A 84 2.88 6.75 10.46
C ARG A 84 3.15 5.50 11.28
N THR A 85 2.50 5.35 12.41
CA THR A 85 2.65 4.18 13.30
C THR A 85 1.77 3.02 12.85
N CYS A 86 2.11 1.80 13.30
CA CYS A 86 1.25 0.63 13.10
C CYS A 86 -0.08 0.77 13.84
N ASP A 87 -0.10 1.41 15.01
CA ASP A 87 -1.33 1.67 15.78
C ASP A 87 -2.28 2.60 15.01
N ALA A 88 -1.74 3.64 14.36
CA ALA A 88 -2.52 4.50 13.48
C ALA A 88 -3.13 3.72 12.31
N SER A 89 -2.36 2.83 11.69
CA SER A 89 -2.84 1.98 10.58
C SER A 89 -3.91 1.00 11.03
N ARG A 90 -3.79 0.42 12.22
CA ARG A 90 -4.81 -0.44 12.82
C ARG A 90 -6.11 0.33 13.04
N LEU A 91 -6.03 1.53 13.59
CA LEU A 91 -7.20 2.40 13.79
C LEU A 91 -7.90 2.73 12.47
N ILE A 92 -7.14 3.00 11.40
CA ILE A 92 -7.71 3.20 10.05
C ILE A 92 -8.45 1.95 9.58
N GLY A 93 -7.87 0.77 9.77
CA GLY A 93 -8.53 -0.50 9.44
C GLY A 93 -9.85 -0.68 10.18
N GLU A 94 -9.88 -0.43 11.48
CA GLU A 94 -11.09 -0.52 12.32
C GLU A 94 -12.17 0.49 11.89
N LYS A 95 -11.78 1.74 11.63
CA LYS A 95 -12.71 2.78 11.16
C LYS A 95 -13.26 2.47 9.77
N LEU A 96 -12.40 1.99 8.87
CA LEU A 96 -12.83 1.57 7.53
C LEU A 96 -13.84 0.43 7.61
N ALA A 97 -13.59 -0.56 8.48
CA ALA A 97 -14.52 -1.66 8.71
C ALA A 97 -15.86 -1.17 9.25
N GLN A 98 -15.86 -0.26 10.21
CA GLN A 98 -17.07 0.35 10.75
C GLN A 98 -17.90 1.02 9.65
N PHE A 99 -17.29 1.88 8.85
CA PHE A 99 -17.98 2.57 7.75
C PHE A 99 -18.45 1.61 6.65
N SER A 100 -17.69 0.53 6.42
CA SER A 100 -18.07 -0.51 5.45
C SER A 100 -19.33 -1.26 5.90
N LEU A 101 -19.42 -1.63 7.17
CA LEU A 101 -20.56 -2.30 7.73
C LEU A 101 -21.82 -1.42 7.71
N GLU A 102 -21.69 -0.13 7.96
CA GLU A 102 -22.79 0.85 7.82
C GLU A 102 -23.36 0.89 6.39
N LYS A 103 -22.52 0.60 5.39
CA LYS A 103 -22.94 0.48 3.97
C LYS A 103 -23.25 -0.95 3.53
N ASN A 104 -23.37 -1.89 4.46
CA ASN A 104 -23.60 -3.32 4.19
C ASN A 104 -22.49 -3.99 3.35
N ILE A 105 -21.29 -3.49 3.42
CA ILE A 105 -20.11 -4.10 2.80
C ILE A 105 -19.40 -4.94 3.86
N THR A 106 -19.46 -6.26 3.73
CA THR A 106 -18.85 -7.20 4.67
C THR A 106 -17.69 -7.96 4.08
N LYS A 107 -17.72 -8.21 2.77
CA LYS A 107 -16.69 -8.96 2.04
C LYS A 107 -15.91 -8.04 1.14
N ILE A 108 -14.61 -8.11 1.22
CA ILE A 108 -13.68 -7.32 0.39
C ILE A 108 -12.57 -8.20 -0.18
N ILE A 109 -11.87 -7.68 -1.17
CA ILE A 109 -10.61 -8.23 -1.67
C ILE A 109 -9.49 -7.31 -1.19
N PHE A 110 -8.54 -7.85 -0.47
CA PHE A 110 -7.39 -7.09 0.00
C PHE A 110 -6.32 -6.99 -1.09
N ASP A 111 -6.05 -5.76 -1.53
CA ASP A 111 -4.99 -5.45 -2.49
C ASP A 111 -3.85 -4.71 -1.78
N ARG A 112 -2.78 -5.45 -1.47
CA ARG A 112 -1.59 -4.84 -0.86
C ARG A 112 -0.79 -3.94 -1.82
N GLY A 113 -1.11 -3.96 -3.12
CA GLY A 113 -0.37 -3.23 -4.14
C GLY A 113 1.11 -3.60 -4.18
N PRO A 114 2.03 -2.62 -4.28
CA PRO A 114 3.47 -2.86 -4.34
C PRO A 114 4.11 -3.13 -2.96
N TYR A 115 3.34 -3.08 -1.88
CA TYR A 115 3.85 -3.20 -0.52
C TYR A 115 3.98 -4.66 -0.08
N LEU A 116 4.92 -4.94 0.81
CA LEU A 116 4.97 -6.20 1.54
C LEU A 116 3.83 -6.27 2.56
N TYR A 117 3.29 -7.46 2.78
CA TYR A 117 2.33 -7.72 3.84
C TYR A 117 3.03 -7.76 5.21
N HIS A 118 3.47 -6.60 5.66
CA HIS A 118 4.22 -6.39 6.90
C HIS A 118 4.05 -4.97 7.42
N GLY A 119 4.31 -4.75 8.70
CA GLY A 119 4.28 -3.44 9.34
C GLY A 119 2.90 -2.77 9.24
N ARG A 120 2.84 -1.55 8.75
CA ARG A 120 1.61 -0.75 8.64
C ARG A 120 0.53 -1.40 7.78
N ILE A 121 0.91 -2.07 6.69
CA ILE A 121 -0.04 -2.76 5.79
C ILE A 121 -0.72 -3.91 6.52
N LYS A 122 0.05 -4.73 7.23
CA LYS A 122 -0.49 -5.82 8.05
C LYS A 122 -1.35 -5.29 9.20
N ALA A 123 -0.93 -4.23 9.88
CA ALA A 123 -1.67 -3.61 10.97
C ALA A 123 -3.05 -3.11 10.50
N LEU A 124 -3.13 -2.49 9.33
CA LEU A 124 -4.38 -2.06 8.73
C LEU A 124 -5.29 -3.26 8.41
N ALA A 125 -4.74 -4.32 7.81
CA ALA A 125 -5.49 -5.54 7.52
C ALA A 125 -6.03 -6.20 8.79
N ASP A 126 -5.21 -6.31 9.83
CA ASP A 126 -5.63 -6.86 11.13
C ASP A 126 -6.72 -6.02 11.77
N GLY A 127 -6.63 -4.69 11.71
CA GLY A 127 -7.67 -3.77 12.19
C GLY A 127 -8.98 -3.92 11.41
N ALA A 128 -8.92 -4.06 10.10
CA ALA A 128 -10.10 -4.26 9.26
C ALA A 128 -10.79 -5.60 9.56
N ARG A 129 -10.03 -6.66 9.79
CA ARG A 129 -10.58 -7.97 10.20
C ARG A 129 -11.17 -7.92 11.60
N ALA A 130 -10.50 -7.28 12.55
CA ALA A 130 -11.03 -7.07 13.90
C ALA A 130 -12.34 -6.27 13.89
N GLY A 131 -12.50 -5.34 12.97
CA GLY A 131 -13.72 -4.55 12.75
C GLY A 131 -14.86 -5.30 12.07
N GLY A 132 -14.65 -6.52 11.57
CA GLY A 132 -15.66 -7.38 11.00
C GLY A 132 -15.62 -7.57 9.47
N LEU A 133 -14.65 -7.02 8.77
CA LEU A 133 -14.47 -7.29 7.34
C LEU A 133 -13.90 -8.70 7.11
N GLN A 134 -14.40 -9.34 6.07
CA GLN A 134 -14.03 -10.70 5.66
C GLN A 134 -13.15 -10.66 4.40
N PHE A 135 -11.94 -11.18 4.53
CA PHE A 135 -11.00 -11.35 3.41
C PHE A 135 -9.83 -12.26 3.77
#